data_788c68792e9ae5b194436b516b94bcb0
#
_entry.id   788c68792e9ae5b194436b516b94bcb0
#
_cell.length_a   1.000
_cell.length_b   1.000
_cell.length_c   1.000
_cell.angle_alpha   90.00
_cell.angle_beta   90.00
_cell.angle_gamma   90.00
#
_symmetry.space_group_name_H-M   'P 1'
#
loop_
_entity.id
_entity.type
_entity.pdbx_description
1 polymer ?
#
loop_
_entity_poly.entity_id
_entity_poly.type
_entity_poly.pdbx_seq_one_letter_code
_entity_poly.pdbx_strand_id
1 'polypeptide(L)'
;MKGIHLKKAHITDVRKIHNLINLYAQKNLLLPRSLSEIYDHLRDFWICKEKETDELVGTCALGICWEDLAEVRSLAVLERYQRKGIGAGLVKRCIEEAEELGIKRIFTLTYIPDYFERFGFRRISKSMLPHKVWADCIKCSKFPDCDEIAMILKL
;
A
#
# COMPACT_ATOMS: atom_id res chain seq x y z
N MET A 1 15.67 -5.21 -10.96
CA MET A 1 16.61 -4.37 -10.21
C MET A 1 17.67 -5.25 -9.56
N LYS A 2 18.91 -4.88 -9.72
CA LYS A 2 20.04 -5.70 -9.25
C LYS A 2 20.15 -5.66 -7.72
N GLY A 3 20.33 -6.81 -7.09
CA GLY A 3 20.52 -6.91 -5.64
C GLY A 3 19.25 -6.94 -4.81
N ILE A 4 18.08 -6.74 -5.40
CA ILE A 4 16.79 -6.78 -4.70
C ILE A 4 15.80 -7.65 -5.47
N HIS A 5 14.79 -8.17 -4.75
CA HIS A 5 13.69 -8.83 -5.44
C HIS A 5 12.35 -8.54 -4.75
N LEU A 6 11.31 -8.50 -5.57
CA LEU A 6 9.94 -8.28 -5.15
C LEU A 6 9.20 -9.62 -5.13
N LYS A 7 8.47 -9.88 -4.05
CA LYS A 7 7.69 -11.11 -3.90
C LYS A 7 6.51 -10.89 -2.94
N LYS A 8 5.61 -11.85 -2.90
CA LYS A 8 4.56 -11.87 -1.89
C LYS A 8 5.18 -12.15 -0.53
N ALA A 9 4.59 -11.55 0.51
CA ALA A 9 5.08 -11.71 1.88
C ALA A 9 4.92 -13.16 2.37
N HIS A 10 5.86 -13.56 3.19
CA HIS A 10 5.84 -14.84 3.92
C HIS A 10 5.51 -14.58 5.39
N ILE A 11 5.06 -15.60 6.09
CA ILE A 11 4.68 -15.46 7.50
C ILE A 11 5.83 -14.91 8.36
N THR A 12 7.07 -15.22 8.02
CA THR A 12 8.24 -14.73 8.75
C THR A 12 8.53 -13.24 8.51
N ASP A 13 7.85 -12.62 7.55
CA ASP A 13 8.07 -11.20 7.22
C ASP A 13 7.19 -10.25 8.02
N VAL A 14 6.18 -10.76 8.73
CA VAL A 14 5.14 -9.94 9.37
C VAL A 14 5.72 -8.89 10.30
N ARG A 15 6.64 -9.26 11.18
CA ARG A 15 7.22 -8.29 12.13
C ARG A 15 8.08 -7.24 11.44
N LYS A 16 8.75 -7.61 10.36
CA LYS A 16 9.54 -6.66 9.55
C LYS A 16 8.62 -5.68 8.83
N ILE A 17 7.50 -6.14 8.30
CA ILE A 17 6.48 -5.29 7.68
C ILE A 17 5.92 -4.33 8.72
N HIS A 18 5.57 -4.82 9.88
CA HIS A 18 5.04 -4.02 11.00
C HIS A 18 6.01 -2.91 11.38
N ASN A 19 7.29 -3.23 11.53
CA ASN A 19 8.31 -2.24 11.88
C ASN A 19 8.43 -1.16 10.80
N LEU A 20 8.43 -1.54 9.53
CA LEU A 20 8.55 -0.59 8.43
C LEU A 20 7.33 0.34 8.35
N ILE A 21 6.13 -0.20 8.42
CA ILE A 21 4.91 0.61 8.39
C ILE A 21 4.89 1.59 9.55
N ASN A 22 5.19 1.12 10.76
CA ASN A 22 5.12 1.98 11.95
C ASN A 22 6.21 3.04 11.99
N LEU A 23 7.35 2.79 11.36
CA LEU A 23 8.38 3.81 11.20
C LEU A 23 7.81 5.06 10.52
N TYR A 24 7.01 4.86 9.46
CA TYR A 24 6.37 5.96 8.74
C TYR A 24 5.10 6.45 9.41
N ALA A 25 4.38 5.58 10.11
CA ALA A 25 3.20 5.97 10.87
C ALA A 25 3.55 6.95 12.00
N GLN A 26 4.70 6.77 12.64
CA GLN A 26 5.19 7.70 13.67
C GLN A 26 5.46 9.10 13.11
N LYS A 27 5.70 9.20 11.82
CA LYS A 27 5.90 10.46 11.10
C LYS A 27 4.61 11.01 10.51
N ASN A 28 3.47 10.40 10.80
CA ASN A 28 2.15 10.72 10.25
C ASN A 28 2.07 10.62 8.72
N LEU A 29 2.90 9.76 8.13
CA LEU A 29 2.93 9.55 6.67
C LEU A 29 2.12 8.32 6.23
N LEU A 30 1.81 7.43 7.16
CA LEU A 30 0.99 6.23 6.92
C LEU A 30 0.07 5.98 8.10
N LEU A 31 -1.02 5.27 7.85
CA LEU A 31 -1.87 4.73 8.89
C LEU A 31 -1.15 3.55 9.57
N PRO A 32 -1.05 3.53 10.91
CA PRO A 32 -0.44 2.40 11.60
C PRO A 32 -1.28 1.14 11.44
N ARG A 33 -0.60 -0.01 11.45
CA ARG A 33 -1.24 -1.33 11.41
C ARG A 33 -0.75 -2.16 12.59
N SER A 34 -1.65 -2.85 13.25
CA SER A 34 -1.28 -3.77 14.32
C SER A 34 -0.68 -5.06 13.74
N LEU A 35 0.04 -5.81 14.56
CA LEU A 35 0.51 -7.13 14.15
C LEU A 35 -0.66 -8.03 13.74
N SER A 36 -1.75 -8.00 14.49
CA SER A 36 -2.95 -8.79 14.19
C SER A 36 -3.51 -8.48 12.82
N GLU A 37 -3.61 -7.19 12.47
CA GLU A 37 -4.09 -6.77 11.15
C GLU A 37 -3.18 -7.28 10.03
N ILE A 38 -1.87 -7.24 10.23
CA ILE A 38 -0.92 -7.71 9.22
C ILE A 38 -1.02 -9.23 9.05
N TYR A 39 -1.17 -9.99 10.14
CA TYR A 39 -1.40 -11.44 10.05
C TYR A 39 -2.69 -11.75 9.31
N ASP A 40 -3.78 -11.04 9.61
CA ASP A 40 -5.07 -11.26 8.96
C ASP A 40 -5.03 -10.97 7.46
N HIS A 41 -4.21 -10.01 7.05
CA HIS A 41 -4.11 -9.54 5.67
C HIS A 41 -2.78 -9.89 5.01
N LEU A 42 -2.08 -10.90 5.54
CA LEU A 42 -0.74 -11.26 5.05
C LEU A 42 -0.69 -11.43 3.53
N ARG A 43 -1.69 -12.06 2.96
CA ARG A 43 -1.72 -12.34 1.51
C ARG A 43 -1.87 -11.10 0.63
N ASP A 44 -2.23 -9.97 1.22
CA ASP A 44 -2.33 -8.70 0.49
C ASP A 44 -0.96 -8.09 0.22
N PHE A 45 0.05 -8.46 0.98
CA PHE A 45 1.33 -7.75 0.99
C PHE A 45 2.32 -8.24 -0.06
N TRP A 46 2.84 -7.29 -0.81
CA TRP A 46 4.05 -7.42 -1.61
C TRP A 46 5.20 -6.82 -0.81
N ILE A 47 6.38 -7.43 -0.91
CA ILE A 47 7.59 -6.96 -0.23
C ILE A 47 8.76 -6.91 -1.18
N CYS A 48 9.72 -6.07 -0.83
CA CYS A 48 11.01 -6.01 -1.49
C CYS A 48 12.10 -6.31 -0.47
N LYS A 49 12.97 -7.24 -0.80
CA LYS A 49 14.10 -7.62 0.04
C LYS A 49 15.41 -7.46 -0.69
N GLU A 50 16.46 -7.10 0.04
CA GLU A 50 17.82 -7.17 -0.46
C GLU A 50 18.27 -8.62 -0.48
N LYS A 51 18.82 -9.07 -1.61
CA LYS A 51 19.18 -10.49 -1.80
C LYS A 51 20.27 -10.98 -0.86
N GLU A 52 21.28 -10.14 -0.58
CA GLU A 52 22.44 -10.55 0.21
C GLU A 52 22.15 -10.60 1.70
N THR A 53 21.43 -9.61 2.23
CA THR A 53 21.20 -9.47 3.67
C THR A 53 19.84 -9.99 4.11
N ASP A 54 18.92 -10.24 3.16
CA ASP A 54 17.54 -10.60 3.42
C ASP A 54 16.77 -9.49 4.15
N GLU A 55 17.29 -8.27 4.12
CA GLU A 55 16.64 -7.11 4.74
C GLU A 55 15.37 -6.72 3.96
N LEU A 56 14.27 -6.53 4.68
CA LEU A 56 13.02 -6.05 4.07
C LEU A 56 13.12 -4.53 3.93
N VAL A 57 13.15 -4.05 2.69
CA VAL A 57 13.40 -2.64 2.37
C VAL A 57 12.18 -1.92 1.83
N GLY A 58 11.13 -2.64 1.47
CA GLY A 58 9.91 -2.03 0.98
C GLY A 58 8.71 -2.96 1.12
N THR A 59 7.53 -2.35 1.15
CA THR A 59 6.26 -3.09 1.21
C THR A 59 5.15 -2.27 0.58
N CYS A 60 4.12 -2.96 0.10
CA CYS A 60 2.88 -2.37 -0.39
C CYS A 60 1.81 -3.45 -0.36
N ALA A 61 0.58 -3.10 -0.03
CA ALA A 61 -0.51 -4.05 0.04
C ALA A 61 -1.60 -3.72 -0.97
N LEU A 62 -2.22 -4.78 -1.50
CA LEU A 62 -3.44 -4.69 -2.29
C LEU A 62 -4.56 -5.31 -1.47
N GLY A 63 -5.49 -4.49 -0.97
CA GLY A 63 -6.62 -4.96 -0.18
C GLY A 63 -7.89 -4.98 -1.01
N ILE A 64 -8.57 -6.12 -1.08
CA ILE A 64 -9.83 -6.22 -1.80
C ILE A 64 -10.92 -5.59 -0.94
N CYS A 65 -11.70 -4.67 -1.55
CA CYS A 65 -12.77 -3.95 -0.86
C CYS A 65 -14.15 -4.40 -1.32
N TRP A 66 -14.31 -4.70 -2.57
CA TRP A 66 -15.56 -5.18 -3.17
C TRP A 66 -15.25 -5.98 -4.42
N GLU A 67 -16.26 -6.54 -5.07
CA GLU A 67 -16.08 -7.38 -6.26
C GLU A 67 -15.36 -6.68 -7.42
N ASP A 68 -15.42 -5.35 -7.45
CA ASP A 68 -14.82 -4.53 -8.52
C ASP A 68 -13.85 -3.47 -8.02
N LEU A 69 -13.47 -3.50 -6.74
CA LEU A 69 -12.70 -2.43 -6.11
C LEU A 69 -11.66 -3.00 -5.15
N ALA A 70 -10.44 -2.51 -5.29
CA ALA A 70 -9.35 -2.80 -4.36
C ALA A 70 -8.62 -1.52 -3.97
N GLU A 71 -7.86 -1.58 -2.90
CA GLU A 71 -7.06 -0.46 -2.41
C GLU A 71 -5.57 -0.81 -2.45
N VAL A 72 -4.76 0.10 -2.98
CA VAL A 72 -3.31 0.09 -2.78
C VAL A 72 -3.03 0.90 -1.52
N ARG A 73 -2.39 0.27 -0.54
CA ARG A 73 -2.14 0.88 0.77
C ARG A 73 -0.83 0.40 1.37
N SER A 74 -0.42 1.06 2.44
CA SER A 74 0.79 0.68 3.21
C SER A 74 2.05 0.65 2.36
N LEU A 75 2.16 1.56 1.40
CA LEU A 75 3.38 1.70 0.60
C LEU A 75 4.45 2.37 1.45
N ALA A 76 5.53 1.67 1.68
CA ALA A 76 6.67 2.19 2.45
C ALA A 76 7.96 1.61 1.89
N VAL A 77 8.96 2.48 1.71
CA VAL A 77 10.30 2.09 1.26
C VAL A 77 11.30 2.78 2.17
N LEU A 78 12.28 2.03 2.69
CA LEU A 78 13.33 2.61 3.53
C LEU A 78 14.00 3.77 2.80
N GLU A 79 14.28 4.85 3.54
CA GLU A 79 14.78 6.10 2.95
C GLU A 79 16.01 5.89 2.07
N ARG A 80 16.98 5.09 2.52
CA ARG A 80 18.20 4.83 1.76
C ARG A 80 17.98 4.02 0.48
N TYR A 81 16.79 3.44 0.32
CA TYR A 81 16.39 2.68 -0.87
C TYR A 81 15.39 3.42 -1.74
N GLN A 82 14.98 4.63 -1.36
CA GLN A 82 14.06 5.45 -2.16
C GLN A 82 14.73 5.97 -3.43
N ARG A 83 13.92 6.36 -4.40
CA ARG A 83 14.37 6.90 -5.70
C ARG A 83 15.13 5.88 -6.55
N LYS A 84 14.97 4.60 -6.28
CA LYS A 84 15.59 3.50 -7.03
C LYS A 84 14.58 2.64 -7.77
N GLY A 85 13.31 3.07 -7.80
CA GLY A 85 12.24 2.36 -8.50
C GLY A 85 11.58 1.23 -7.72
N ILE A 86 11.91 1.05 -6.43
CA ILE A 86 11.35 -0.01 -5.60
C ILE A 86 9.85 0.24 -5.37
N GLY A 87 9.49 1.46 -4.97
CA GLY A 87 8.08 1.82 -4.77
C GLY A 87 7.26 1.63 -6.03
N ALA A 88 7.79 2.06 -7.16
CA ALA A 88 7.12 1.87 -8.46
C ALA A 88 6.93 0.40 -8.79
N GLY A 89 7.94 -0.43 -8.52
CA GLY A 89 7.85 -1.88 -8.73
C GLY A 89 6.76 -2.52 -7.85
N LEU A 90 6.68 -2.10 -6.59
CA LEU A 90 5.65 -2.60 -5.66
C LEU A 90 4.24 -2.20 -6.11
N VAL A 91 4.04 -0.94 -6.50
CA VAL A 91 2.74 -0.47 -6.99
C VAL A 91 2.34 -1.23 -8.26
N LYS A 92 3.28 -1.43 -9.18
CA LYS A 92 3.01 -2.18 -10.41
C LYS A 92 2.60 -3.62 -10.13
N ARG A 93 3.22 -4.28 -9.16
CA ARG A 93 2.84 -5.64 -8.76
C ARG A 93 1.40 -5.68 -8.21
N CYS A 94 1.03 -4.69 -7.41
CA CYS A 94 -0.34 -4.57 -6.93
C CYS A 94 -1.33 -4.39 -8.08
N ILE A 95 -1.00 -3.54 -9.06
CA ILE A 95 -1.86 -3.32 -10.22
C ILE A 95 -2.01 -4.60 -11.05
N GLU A 96 -0.90 -5.29 -11.31
CA GLU A 96 -0.92 -6.57 -12.06
C GLU A 96 -1.76 -7.61 -11.34
N GLU A 97 -1.61 -7.73 -10.02
CA GLU A 97 -2.40 -8.66 -9.22
C GLU A 97 -3.90 -8.34 -9.29
N ALA A 98 -4.26 -7.06 -9.20
CA ALA A 98 -5.65 -6.64 -9.33
C ALA A 98 -6.23 -7.03 -10.69
N GLU A 99 -5.46 -6.84 -11.76
CA GLU A 99 -5.87 -7.25 -13.10
C GLU A 99 -6.09 -8.76 -13.20
N GLU A 100 -5.16 -9.55 -12.64
CA GLU A 100 -5.27 -11.00 -12.62
C GLU A 100 -6.50 -11.48 -11.84
N LEU A 101 -6.85 -10.77 -10.77
CA LEU A 101 -8.03 -11.09 -9.97
C LEU A 101 -9.35 -10.64 -10.60
N GLY A 102 -9.30 -9.88 -11.70
CA GLY A 102 -10.50 -9.35 -12.34
C GLY A 102 -11.06 -8.09 -11.71
N ILE A 103 -10.29 -7.41 -10.87
CA ILE A 103 -10.67 -6.14 -10.27
C ILE A 103 -10.65 -5.05 -11.35
N LYS A 104 -11.67 -4.19 -11.35
CA LYS A 104 -11.83 -3.16 -12.38
C LYS A 104 -11.35 -1.79 -11.97
N ARG A 105 -11.27 -1.52 -10.67
CA ARG A 105 -10.86 -0.21 -10.15
C ARG A 105 -9.97 -0.40 -8.93
N ILE A 106 -8.95 0.45 -8.84
CA ILE A 106 -8.09 0.51 -7.66
C ILE A 106 -8.13 1.94 -7.14
N PHE A 107 -8.27 2.10 -5.83
CA PHE A 107 -8.13 3.42 -5.23
C PHE A 107 -6.96 3.44 -4.25
N THR A 108 -6.55 4.64 -3.88
CA THR A 108 -5.58 4.85 -2.82
C THR A 108 -5.90 6.17 -2.11
N LEU A 109 -5.54 6.25 -0.84
CA LEU A 109 -5.58 7.47 -0.05
C LEU A 109 -4.13 7.86 0.22
N THR A 110 -3.72 9.06 -0.19
CA THR A 110 -2.29 9.40 -0.22
C THR A 110 -2.03 10.86 0.10
N TYR A 111 -0.83 11.13 0.62
CA TYR A 111 -0.27 12.49 0.74
C TYR A 111 0.60 12.86 -0.45
N ILE A 112 0.85 11.92 -1.37
CA ILE A 112 1.74 12.14 -2.53
C ILE A 112 1.01 11.85 -3.84
N PRO A 113 -0.04 12.64 -4.17
CA PRO A 113 -0.86 12.36 -5.35
C PRO A 113 -0.08 12.39 -6.65
N ASP A 114 0.91 13.28 -6.79
CA ASP A 114 1.72 13.37 -8.00
C ASP A 114 2.45 12.06 -8.30
N TYR A 115 2.89 11.37 -7.26
CA TYR A 115 3.54 10.07 -7.39
C TYR A 115 2.60 9.04 -8.04
N PHE A 116 1.34 8.98 -7.57
CA PHE A 116 0.36 8.03 -8.07
C PHE A 116 -0.18 8.41 -9.46
N GLU A 117 -0.19 9.69 -9.80
CA GLU A 117 -0.58 10.13 -11.16
C GLU A 117 0.31 9.49 -12.23
N ARG A 118 1.56 9.21 -11.90
CA ARG A 118 2.51 8.54 -12.81
C ARG A 118 2.08 7.13 -13.22
N PHE A 119 1.21 6.50 -12.43
CA PHE A 119 0.67 5.17 -12.73
C PHE A 119 -0.70 5.22 -13.39
N GLY A 120 -1.21 6.41 -13.65
CA GLY A 120 -2.52 6.59 -14.26
C GLY A 120 -3.65 6.85 -13.26
N PHE A 121 -3.36 6.93 -11.97
CA PHE A 121 -4.36 7.32 -10.98
C PHE A 121 -4.77 8.78 -11.19
N ARG A 122 -6.04 9.07 -10.95
CA ARG A 122 -6.57 10.44 -10.98
C ARG A 122 -7.25 10.77 -9.67
N ARG A 123 -7.24 12.04 -9.32
CA ARG A 123 -7.87 12.52 -8.08
C ARG A 123 -9.38 12.42 -8.18
N ILE A 124 -10.01 11.99 -7.08
CA ILE A 124 -11.48 11.94 -6.95
C ILE A 124 -11.89 12.52 -5.59
N SER A 125 -13.18 12.86 -5.47
CA SER A 125 -13.75 13.19 -4.17
C SER A 125 -13.84 11.93 -3.31
N LYS A 126 -13.51 12.04 -2.03
CA LYS A 126 -13.65 10.94 -1.07
C LYS A 126 -15.08 10.41 -1.00
N SER A 127 -16.06 11.25 -1.27
CA SER A 127 -17.48 10.86 -1.27
C SER A 127 -17.82 9.83 -2.35
N MET A 128 -16.95 9.66 -3.34
CA MET A 128 -17.12 8.66 -4.40
C MET A 128 -16.69 7.26 -3.97
N LEU A 129 -16.07 7.11 -2.80
CA LEU A 129 -15.67 5.81 -2.28
C LEU A 129 -16.84 5.15 -1.55
N PRO A 130 -16.97 3.80 -1.64
CA PRO A 130 -18.04 3.09 -0.95
C PRO A 130 -17.97 3.24 0.57
N HIS A 131 -19.14 3.15 1.22
CA HIS A 131 -19.22 3.23 2.69
C HIS A 131 -18.33 2.22 3.40
N LYS A 132 -18.09 1.06 2.80
CA LYS A 132 -17.21 0.04 3.37
C LYS A 132 -15.79 0.57 3.60
N VAL A 133 -15.30 1.44 2.74
CA VAL A 133 -13.98 2.06 2.89
C VAL A 133 -13.93 2.93 4.15
N TRP A 134 -15.04 3.57 4.50
CA TRP A 134 -15.14 4.45 5.67
C TRP A 134 -15.00 3.70 6.99
N ALA A 135 -15.24 2.39 7.02
CA ALA A 135 -15.05 1.59 8.23
C ALA A 135 -13.60 1.65 8.74
N ASP A 136 -12.62 1.63 7.81
CA ASP A 136 -11.20 1.81 8.15
C ASP A 136 -10.93 3.26 8.55
N CYS A 137 -11.55 4.22 7.88
CA CYS A 137 -11.36 5.64 8.18
C CYS A 137 -11.86 6.01 9.59
N ILE A 138 -12.95 5.42 10.05
CA ILE A 138 -13.49 5.66 11.40
C ILE A 138 -12.47 5.28 12.47
N LYS A 139 -11.67 4.24 12.21
CA LYS A 139 -10.62 3.77 13.13
C LYS A 139 -9.35 4.62 13.06
N CYS A 140 -9.23 5.48 12.06
CA CYS A 140 -8.04 6.31 11.86
C CYS A 140 -8.04 7.48 12.85
N SER A 141 -6.87 7.77 13.44
CA SER A 141 -6.70 8.90 14.36
C SER A 141 -6.97 10.25 13.69
N LYS A 142 -6.97 10.33 12.37
CA LYS A 142 -7.23 11.55 11.59
C LYS A 142 -8.70 11.78 11.28
N PHE A 143 -9.56 10.79 11.52
CA PHE A 143 -10.98 10.93 11.27
C PHE A 143 -11.62 11.92 12.27
N PRO A 144 -12.55 12.82 11.84
CA PRO A 144 -13.07 12.99 10.46
C PRO A 144 -12.27 13.97 9.58
N ASP A 145 -11.18 14.53 10.08
CA ASP A 145 -10.42 15.59 9.41
C ASP A 145 -9.26 15.06 8.59
N CYS A 146 -9.43 13.90 7.95
CA CYS A 146 -8.42 13.30 7.10
C CYS A 146 -8.08 14.22 5.92
N ASP A 147 -6.80 14.53 5.77
CA ASP A 147 -6.27 15.40 4.71
C ASP A 147 -5.63 14.64 3.55
N GLU A 148 -5.71 13.31 3.56
CA GLU A 148 -5.24 12.51 2.43
C GLU A 148 -6.07 12.76 1.17
N ILE A 149 -5.42 12.62 0.03
CA ILE A 149 -6.07 12.77 -1.29
C ILE A 149 -6.53 11.38 -1.75
N ALA A 150 -7.79 11.28 -2.16
CA ALA A 150 -8.32 10.06 -2.74
C ALA A 150 -8.02 10.03 -4.24
N MET A 151 -7.57 8.89 -4.73
CA MET A 151 -7.26 8.70 -6.14
C MET A 151 -7.78 7.36 -6.62
N ILE A 152 -8.08 7.27 -7.91
CA ILE A 152 -8.61 6.05 -8.51
C ILE A 152 -7.93 5.75 -9.83
N LEU A 153 -7.73 4.46 -10.11
CA LEU A 153 -7.23 3.94 -11.37
C LEU A 153 -8.26 2.95 -11.91
N LYS A 154 -8.70 3.16 -13.13
CA LYS A 154 -9.57 2.21 -13.84
C LYS A 154 -8.69 1.25 -14.66
N LEU A 155 -8.90 -0.01 -14.47
CA LEU A 155 -8.16 -1.07 -15.17
C LEU A 155 -8.83 -1.47 -16.48
#